data_b8b64bcc3468ddc538a9739634c3bd24
#
_entry.id   b8b64bcc3468ddc538a9739634c3bd24
#
_cell.length_a   1.000
_cell.length_b   1.000
_cell.length_c   1.000
_cell.angle_alpha   90.00
_cell.angle_beta   90.00
_cell.angle_gamma   90.00
#
_symmetry.space_group_name_H-M   'P 1'
#
loop_
_entity.id
_entity.type
_entity.pdbx_description
1 polymer ?
#
loop_
_entity_poly.entity_id
_entity_poly.type
_entity_poly.pdbx_seq_one_letter_code
_entity_poly.pdbx_strand_id
1 'polypeptide(L)'
;MKILALNSSPRADGVSKTAILLDAMVKGMREGGADVEMIPLRKKSVKNCIGCYTCWTKTPGTCVHNDDMTRELFPKWLESDIVVYATPLYHYTVNARMKVFIERTLPAWEPFLNRVDGRTHHPIRQKPPKAVVLSVAGFPESSVFSFLSSYVNMLFGKGLLAEIYRPASEIIALPVFQDKAKGILTAAAQGGLELVQSMKISKQTIDQITAPIVEDFDAFANMANSFWNTCIQEGLTPSEFQKKFG
;
A
#
# COMPACT_ATOMS: atom_id res chain seq x y z
N MET A 1 -19.24 7.72 1.51
CA MET A 1 -17.78 7.82 1.71
C MET A 1 -17.11 7.37 0.43
N LYS A 2 -16.23 8.22 -0.15
CA LYS A 2 -15.43 7.89 -1.34
C LYS A 2 -14.04 7.40 -0.91
N ILE A 3 -13.64 6.24 -1.38
CA ILE A 3 -12.31 5.65 -1.06
C ILE A 3 -11.57 5.37 -2.36
N LEU A 4 -10.33 5.85 -2.44
CA LEU A 4 -9.41 5.53 -3.53
C LEU A 4 -8.40 4.48 -3.03
N ALA A 5 -8.43 3.28 -3.60
CA ALA A 5 -7.51 2.20 -3.26
C ALA A 5 -6.41 2.07 -4.33
N LEU A 6 -5.22 2.56 -4.03
CA LEU A 6 -4.07 2.54 -4.92
C LEU A 6 -3.25 1.27 -4.71
N ASN A 7 -3.07 0.47 -5.75
CA ASN A 7 -2.18 -0.69 -5.72
C ASN A 7 -0.92 -0.43 -6.55
N SER A 8 0.23 -0.33 -5.91
CA SER A 8 1.50 -0.08 -6.58
C SER A 8 2.30 -1.34 -6.93
N SER A 9 1.78 -2.54 -6.62
CA SER A 9 2.47 -3.79 -6.97
C SER A 9 2.75 -3.87 -8.47
N PRO A 10 3.98 -4.23 -8.88
CA PRO A 10 4.31 -4.46 -10.28
C PRO A 10 3.73 -5.79 -10.81
N ARG A 11 3.39 -6.73 -9.92
CA ARG A 11 2.85 -8.05 -10.28
C ARG A 11 1.41 -7.95 -10.76
N ALA A 12 1.00 -8.86 -11.64
CA ALA A 12 -0.36 -8.96 -12.13
C ALA A 12 -1.36 -9.34 -11.02
N ASP A 13 -2.65 -9.08 -11.29
CA ASP A 13 -3.74 -9.49 -10.42
C ASP A 13 -3.73 -11.03 -10.29
N GLY A 14 -4.13 -11.56 -9.14
CA GLY A 14 -4.05 -13.00 -8.81
C GLY A 14 -2.67 -13.49 -8.34
N VAL A 15 -1.59 -12.84 -8.75
CA VAL A 15 -0.21 -13.18 -8.32
C VAL A 15 0.30 -12.23 -7.23
N SER A 16 -0.16 -10.99 -7.26
CA SER A 16 0.25 -9.94 -6.32
C SER A 16 -0.33 -10.16 -4.93
N LYS A 17 0.51 -10.40 -3.93
CA LYS A 17 0.09 -10.53 -2.53
C LYS A 17 -0.49 -9.22 -1.97
N THR A 18 0.04 -8.08 -2.45
CA THR A 18 -0.54 -6.74 -2.16
C THR A 18 -1.97 -6.64 -2.68
N ALA A 19 -2.23 -7.11 -3.92
CA ALA A 19 -3.59 -7.10 -4.48
C ALA A 19 -4.52 -8.02 -3.69
N ILE A 20 -4.11 -9.26 -3.41
CA ILE A 20 -4.93 -10.25 -2.68
C ILE A 20 -5.41 -9.67 -1.33
N LEU A 21 -4.51 -9.06 -0.57
CA LEU A 21 -4.87 -8.47 0.74
C LEU A 21 -5.74 -7.22 0.58
N LEU A 22 -5.42 -6.36 -0.41
CA LEU A 22 -6.21 -5.17 -0.70
C LEU A 22 -7.62 -5.51 -1.18
N ASP A 23 -7.78 -6.51 -2.05
CA ASP A 23 -9.07 -6.96 -2.57
C ASP A 23 -9.99 -7.42 -1.42
N ALA A 24 -9.44 -8.17 -0.47
CA ALA A 24 -10.18 -8.58 0.72
C ALA A 24 -10.63 -7.38 1.56
N MET A 25 -9.74 -6.40 1.78
CA MET A 25 -10.06 -5.20 2.53
C MET A 25 -11.12 -4.35 1.81
N VAL A 26 -11.00 -4.18 0.49
CA VAL A 26 -11.97 -3.44 -0.34
C VAL A 26 -13.34 -4.09 -0.32
N LYS A 27 -13.42 -5.43 -0.29
CA LYS A 27 -14.68 -6.14 -0.12
C LYS A 27 -15.41 -5.67 1.14
N GLY A 28 -14.72 -5.65 2.29
CA GLY A 28 -15.30 -5.17 3.54
C GLY A 28 -15.68 -3.68 3.52
N MET A 29 -14.88 -2.83 2.85
CA MET A 29 -15.22 -1.42 2.68
C MET A 29 -16.53 -1.25 1.89
N ARG A 30 -16.73 -2.02 0.82
CA ARG A 30 -17.96 -2.00 0.01
C ARG A 30 -19.16 -2.55 0.78
N GLU A 31 -18.97 -3.60 1.56
CA GLU A 31 -19.98 -4.14 2.49
C GLU A 31 -20.39 -3.10 3.53
N GLY A 32 -19.46 -2.24 3.95
CA GLY A 32 -19.72 -1.06 4.80
C GLY A 32 -20.42 0.11 4.11
N GLY A 33 -20.69 0.02 2.81
CA GLY A 33 -21.40 1.06 2.04
C GLY A 33 -20.49 2.14 1.46
N ALA A 34 -19.16 1.94 1.40
CA ALA A 34 -18.26 2.88 0.76
C ALA A 34 -18.26 2.71 -0.77
N ASP A 35 -18.16 3.84 -1.49
CA ASP A 35 -17.83 3.87 -2.92
C ASP A 35 -16.31 3.75 -3.07
N VAL A 36 -15.84 2.59 -3.53
CA VAL A 36 -14.41 2.26 -3.61
C VAL A 36 -13.96 2.09 -5.04
N GLU A 37 -13.09 3.00 -5.49
CA GLU A 37 -12.37 2.86 -6.75
C GLU A 37 -10.98 2.27 -6.51
N MET A 38 -10.67 1.17 -7.22
CA MET A 38 -9.34 0.54 -7.17
C MET A 38 -8.53 0.89 -8.40
N ILE A 39 -7.32 1.42 -8.20
CA ILE A 39 -6.42 1.78 -9.30
C ILE A 39 -5.08 1.04 -9.18
N PRO A 40 -4.78 0.12 -10.10
CA PRO A 40 -3.45 -0.48 -10.19
C PRO A 40 -2.48 0.51 -10.87
N LEU A 41 -1.57 1.10 -10.09
CA LEU A 41 -0.60 2.08 -10.60
C LEU A 41 0.32 1.52 -11.69
N ARG A 42 0.48 0.20 -11.79
CA ARG A 42 1.21 -0.45 -12.89
C ARG A 42 0.61 -0.21 -14.28
N LYS A 43 -0.69 0.11 -14.33
CA LYS A 43 -1.42 0.41 -15.58
C LYS A 43 -1.46 1.91 -15.91
N LYS A 44 -0.81 2.75 -15.10
CA LYS A 44 -0.82 4.21 -15.24
C LYS A 44 0.55 4.72 -15.69
N SER A 45 0.53 5.71 -16.57
CA SER A 45 1.71 6.42 -17.03
C SER A 45 1.88 7.69 -16.19
N VAL A 46 2.77 7.63 -15.18
CA VAL A 46 3.06 8.75 -14.28
C VAL A 46 4.54 9.07 -14.37
N LYS A 47 4.87 10.29 -14.82
CA LYS A 47 6.24 10.79 -14.90
C LYS A 47 6.75 11.18 -13.50
N ASN A 48 8.05 11.04 -13.27
CA ASN A 48 8.69 11.47 -12.03
C ASN A 48 8.54 12.98 -11.82
N CYS A 49 8.48 13.41 -10.57
CA CYS A 49 8.61 14.82 -10.24
C CYS A 49 10.01 15.30 -10.63
N ILE A 50 10.09 16.42 -11.36
CA ILE A 50 11.36 17.02 -11.80
C ILE A 50 11.81 18.21 -10.92
N GLY A 51 11.10 18.48 -9.82
CA GLY A 51 11.45 19.54 -8.88
C GLY A 51 11.37 20.96 -9.45
N CYS A 52 10.58 21.19 -10.51
CA CYS A 52 10.51 22.49 -11.19
C CYS A 52 9.70 23.56 -10.45
N TYR A 53 8.95 23.18 -9.42
CA TYR A 53 8.07 24.05 -8.63
C TYR A 53 7.05 24.88 -9.41
N THR A 54 6.77 24.53 -10.67
CA THR A 54 5.74 25.19 -11.49
C THR A 54 4.37 25.14 -10.82
N CYS A 55 4.04 24.02 -10.14
CA CYS A 55 2.82 23.85 -9.38
C CYS A 55 2.70 24.72 -8.12
N TRP A 56 3.77 25.44 -7.75
CA TRP A 56 3.77 26.43 -6.68
C TRP A 56 3.80 27.86 -7.20
N THR A 57 4.27 28.07 -8.44
CA THR A 57 4.58 29.39 -9.00
C THR A 57 3.68 29.76 -10.19
N LYS A 58 3.93 29.19 -11.38
CA LYS A 58 3.24 29.58 -12.61
C LYS A 58 1.83 29.00 -12.72
N THR A 59 1.60 27.78 -12.23
CA THR A 59 0.30 27.09 -12.24
C THR A 59 -0.04 26.54 -10.85
N PRO A 60 -0.30 27.43 -9.86
CA PRO A 60 -0.52 26.99 -8.49
C PRO A 60 -1.63 25.91 -8.40
N GLY A 61 -1.27 24.78 -7.77
CA GLY A 61 -2.18 23.64 -7.63
C GLY A 61 -2.21 22.67 -8.82
N THR A 62 -1.47 22.97 -9.93
CA THR A 62 -1.46 22.12 -11.13
C THR A 62 -0.03 21.77 -11.55
N CYS A 63 0.25 20.48 -11.74
CA CYS A 63 1.56 20.02 -12.19
C CYS A 63 1.78 20.32 -13.67
N VAL A 64 3.04 20.61 -14.05
CA VAL A 64 3.44 20.86 -15.46
C VAL A 64 3.34 19.63 -16.35
N HIS A 65 3.42 18.43 -15.78
CA HIS A 65 3.28 17.20 -16.57
C HIS A 65 1.82 16.95 -16.96
N ASN A 66 1.62 16.65 -18.24
CA ASN A 66 0.33 16.20 -18.78
C ASN A 66 0.37 14.67 -18.90
N ASP A 67 0.01 13.98 -17.82
CA ASP A 67 0.02 12.52 -17.68
C ASP A 67 -1.17 12.03 -16.84
N ASP A 68 -1.24 10.72 -16.56
CA ASP A 68 -2.35 10.16 -15.80
C ASP A 68 -2.43 10.71 -14.36
N MET A 69 -1.29 11.14 -13.78
CA MET A 69 -1.33 11.79 -12.48
C MET A 69 -2.13 13.08 -12.51
N THR A 70 -1.84 13.95 -13.49
CA THR A 70 -2.48 15.27 -13.57
C THR A 70 -3.93 15.18 -14.04
N ARG A 71 -4.21 14.28 -15.01
CA ARG A 71 -5.55 14.18 -15.59
C ARG A 71 -6.56 13.38 -14.77
N GLU A 72 -6.08 12.40 -14.02
CA GLU A 72 -6.95 11.42 -13.37
C GLU A 72 -6.63 11.23 -11.87
N LEU A 73 -5.39 10.83 -11.55
CA LEU A 73 -5.08 10.33 -10.21
C LEU A 73 -5.11 11.43 -9.15
N PHE A 74 -4.58 12.61 -9.45
CA PHE A 74 -4.56 13.72 -8.51
C PHE A 74 -5.95 14.30 -8.23
N PRO A 75 -6.82 14.54 -9.25
CA PRO A 75 -8.22 14.88 -9.00
C PRO A 75 -8.96 13.85 -8.14
N LYS A 76 -8.87 12.56 -8.47
CA LYS A 76 -9.51 11.48 -7.69
C LYS A 76 -8.98 11.42 -6.26
N TRP A 77 -7.68 11.64 -6.09
CA TRP A 77 -7.04 11.69 -4.78
C TRP A 77 -7.63 12.84 -3.93
N LEU A 78 -7.81 14.03 -4.50
CA LEU A 78 -8.41 15.18 -3.82
C LEU A 78 -9.90 14.98 -3.47
N GLU A 79 -10.64 14.26 -4.31
CA GLU A 79 -12.07 14.00 -4.13
C GLU A 79 -12.35 12.88 -3.12
N SER A 80 -11.33 12.14 -2.71
CA SER A 80 -11.49 11.00 -1.81
C SER A 80 -11.52 11.43 -0.35
N ASP A 81 -12.36 10.77 0.45
CA ASP A 81 -12.35 10.90 1.91
C ASP A 81 -11.15 10.17 2.50
N ILE A 82 -10.87 8.98 1.95
CA ILE A 82 -9.76 8.10 2.37
C ILE A 82 -9.01 7.60 1.13
N VAL A 83 -7.69 7.51 1.25
CA VAL A 83 -6.84 6.81 0.27
C VAL A 83 -6.12 5.65 0.94
N VAL A 84 -6.24 4.47 0.36
CA VAL A 84 -5.46 3.29 0.75
C VAL A 84 -4.23 3.20 -0.14
N TYR A 85 -3.06 3.34 0.46
CA TYR A 85 -1.76 3.22 -0.19
C TYR A 85 -1.27 1.79 -0.05
N ALA A 86 -1.63 0.91 -0.99
CA ALA A 86 -1.20 -0.48 -0.98
C ALA A 86 0.08 -0.68 -1.79
N THR A 87 1.13 -1.14 -1.13
CA THR A 87 2.49 -1.24 -1.68
C THR A 87 3.20 -2.51 -1.22
N PRO A 88 3.98 -3.20 -2.07
CA PRO A 88 4.95 -4.14 -1.56
C PRO A 88 6.07 -3.38 -0.83
N LEU A 89 6.63 -3.98 0.21
CA LEU A 89 7.80 -3.44 0.90
C LEU A 89 9.04 -3.70 0.05
N TYR A 90 9.60 -2.67 -0.56
CA TYR A 90 10.84 -2.75 -1.31
C TYR A 90 11.89 -1.87 -0.65
N HIS A 91 13.05 -2.45 -0.35
CA HIS A 91 14.11 -1.75 0.37
C HIS A 91 13.58 -1.00 1.61
N TYR A 92 12.74 -1.68 2.40
CA TYR A 92 12.18 -1.21 3.68
C TYR A 92 11.22 -0.02 3.60
N THR A 93 10.81 0.41 2.39
CA THR A 93 9.86 1.51 2.19
C THR A 93 8.83 1.17 1.09
N VAL A 94 8.07 2.17 0.65
CA VAL A 94 7.18 2.05 -0.50
C VAL A 94 8.01 1.81 -1.78
N ASN A 95 7.44 1.08 -2.74
CA ASN A 95 8.11 0.88 -4.02
C ASN A 95 8.13 2.17 -4.88
N ALA A 96 8.94 2.17 -5.95
CA ALA A 96 9.15 3.34 -6.80
C ALA A 96 7.85 3.95 -7.34
N ARG A 97 6.88 3.13 -7.78
CA ARG A 97 5.59 3.62 -8.32
C ARG A 97 4.77 4.37 -7.27
N MET A 98 4.71 3.87 -6.05
CA MET A 98 4.04 4.56 -4.95
C MET A 98 4.78 5.83 -4.56
N LYS A 99 6.12 5.81 -4.57
CA LYS A 99 6.92 6.99 -4.27
C LYS A 99 6.69 8.10 -5.30
N VAL A 100 6.68 7.75 -6.59
CA VAL A 100 6.36 8.70 -7.68
C VAL A 100 4.97 9.30 -7.48
N PHE A 101 3.95 8.49 -7.17
CA PHE A 101 2.60 9.00 -6.88
C PHE A 101 2.64 10.02 -5.73
N ILE A 102 3.27 9.67 -4.60
CA ILE A 102 3.35 10.53 -3.42
C ILE A 102 4.06 11.85 -3.75
N GLU A 103 5.19 11.83 -4.44
CA GLU A 103 5.91 13.05 -4.84
C GLU A 103 5.06 13.96 -5.74
N ARG A 104 4.23 13.37 -6.57
CA ARG A 104 3.37 14.09 -7.51
C ARG A 104 2.10 14.67 -6.86
N THR A 105 1.88 14.46 -5.55
CA THR A 105 0.83 15.15 -4.79
C THR A 105 1.24 16.57 -4.32
N LEU A 106 2.49 17.00 -4.57
CA LEU A 106 3.01 18.31 -4.18
C LEU A 106 2.10 19.51 -4.51
N PRO A 107 1.32 19.53 -5.59
CA PRO A 107 0.39 20.65 -5.89
C PRO A 107 -0.64 20.94 -4.80
N ALA A 108 -0.92 19.98 -3.90
CA ALA A 108 -1.85 20.17 -2.78
C ALA A 108 -1.32 21.10 -1.67
N TRP A 109 -0.03 21.46 -1.70
CA TRP A 109 0.61 22.33 -0.72
C TRP A 109 1.05 23.67 -1.34
N GLU A 110 1.30 24.66 -0.48
CA GLU A 110 1.81 25.95 -0.83
C GLU A 110 3.32 26.05 -0.54
N PRO A 111 4.08 26.98 -1.19
CA PRO A 111 5.53 27.09 -0.99
C PRO A 111 5.95 27.71 0.34
N PHE A 112 5.01 28.32 1.06
CA PHE A 112 5.31 29.04 2.29
C PHE A 112 5.70 28.09 3.42
N LEU A 113 6.36 28.62 4.45
CA LEU A 113 6.80 27.87 5.62
C LEU A 113 6.05 28.31 6.86
N ASN A 114 5.40 27.36 7.53
CA ASN A 114 4.78 27.55 8.84
C ASN A 114 5.44 26.62 9.86
N ARG A 115 5.43 27.01 11.12
CA ARG A 115 5.90 26.18 12.23
C ARG A 115 4.73 25.77 13.11
N VAL A 116 4.49 24.46 13.25
CA VAL A 116 3.44 23.89 14.08
C VAL A 116 4.07 22.81 14.96
N ASP A 117 3.84 22.87 16.26
CA ASP A 117 4.38 21.91 17.25
C ASP A 117 5.91 21.70 17.10
N GLY A 118 6.66 22.80 16.85
CA GLY A 118 8.11 22.77 16.69
C GLY A 118 8.62 22.24 15.35
N ARG A 119 7.75 21.85 14.43
CA ARG A 119 8.08 21.32 13.09
C ARG A 119 7.72 22.31 11.98
N THR A 120 8.53 22.34 10.94
CA THR A 120 8.28 23.16 9.75
C THR A 120 7.34 22.39 8.81
N HIS A 121 6.31 23.09 8.33
CA HIS A 121 5.33 22.56 7.40
C HIS A 121 5.05 23.55 6.27
N HIS A 122 4.64 23.04 5.13
CA HIS A 122 4.03 23.81 4.07
C HIS A 122 2.52 23.95 4.34
N PRO A 123 1.91 25.13 4.17
CA PRO A 123 0.48 25.30 4.26
C PRO A 123 -0.25 24.40 3.24
N ILE A 124 -1.43 23.96 3.61
CA ILE A 124 -2.29 23.14 2.76
C ILE A 124 -3.07 24.06 1.83
N ARG A 125 -2.89 23.90 0.51
CA ARG A 125 -3.71 24.54 -0.54
C ARG A 125 -5.05 23.82 -0.72
N GLN A 126 -5.00 22.49 -0.78
CA GLN A 126 -6.17 21.62 -0.94
C GLN A 126 -6.06 20.51 0.08
N LYS A 127 -7.12 20.29 0.86
CA LYS A 127 -7.13 19.34 1.97
C LYS A 127 -6.81 17.93 1.49
N PRO A 128 -5.73 17.29 1.96
CA PRO A 128 -5.43 15.91 1.62
C PRO A 128 -6.46 14.95 2.22
N PRO A 129 -6.74 13.82 1.55
CA PRO A 129 -7.55 12.75 2.13
C PRO A 129 -6.89 12.14 3.36
N LYS A 130 -7.66 11.40 4.15
CA LYS A 130 -7.12 10.52 5.18
C LYS A 130 -6.38 9.35 4.53
N ALA A 131 -5.38 8.80 5.23
CA ALA A 131 -4.52 7.75 4.70
C ALA A 131 -4.68 6.44 5.48
N VAL A 132 -4.71 5.33 4.76
CA VAL A 132 -4.45 3.98 5.26
C VAL A 132 -3.28 3.41 4.47
N VAL A 133 -2.29 2.84 5.14
CA VAL A 133 -1.15 2.21 4.47
C VAL A 133 -1.24 0.70 4.66
N LEU A 134 -1.25 -0.02 3.54
CA LEU A 134 -1.22 -1.46 3.50
C LEU A 134 0.08 -1.91 2.83
N SER A 135 0.90 -2.70 3.52
CA SER A 135 2.14 -3.20 2.94
C SER A 135 2.36 -4.68 3.22
N VAL A 136 3.03 -5.34 2.30
CA VAL A 136 3.36 -6.76 2.36
C VAL A 136 4.86 -6.97 2.15
N ALA A 137 5.45 -7.90 2.90
CA ALA A 137 6.85 -8.29 2.78
C ALA A 137 7.03 -9.80 2.66
N GLY A 138 8.11 -10.23 2.01
CA GLY A 138 8.50 -11.63 1.96
C GLY A 138 9.15 -12.13 3.25
N PHE A 139 9.78 -11.25 4.03
CA PHE A 139 10.41 -11.59 5.31
C PHE A 139 9.37 -11.88 6.40
N PRO A 140 9.67 -12.79 7.35
CA PRO A 140 8.73 -13.19 8.40
C PRO A 140 8.66 -12.21 9.56
N GLU A 141 9.66 -11.35 9.77
CA GLU A 141 9.73 -10.43 10.90
C GLU A 141 8.93 -9.15 10.64
N SER A 142 8.10 -8.75 11.59
CA SER A 142 7.36 -7.48 11.53
C SER A 142 8.28 -6.25 11.63
N SER A 143 9.48 -6.39 12.19
CA SER A 143 10.47 -5.31 12.33
C SER A 143 10.94 -4.73 10.99
N VAL A 144 10.82 -5.47 9.89
CA VAL A 144 11.19 -5.00 8.55
C VAL A 144 10.38 -3.78 8.10
N PHE A 145 9.22 -3.55 8.72
CA PHE A 145 8.37 -2.39 8.42
C PHE A 145 8.70 -1.12 9.22
N SER A 146 9.67 -1.15 10.12
CA SER A 146 9.96 -0.03 11.03
C SER A 146 10.26 1.28 10.29
N PHE A 147 11.05 1.23 9.20
CA PHE A 147 11.33 2.41 8.38
C PHE A 147 10.10 2.90 7.63
N LEU A 148 9.30 1.98 7.07
CA LEU A 148 8.04 2.35 6.43
C LEU A 148 7.09 3.01 7.42
N SER A 149 6.93 2.47 8.62
CA SER A 149 6.10 3.06 9.68
C SER A 149 6.57 4.46 10.05
N SER A 150 7.87 4.65 10.28
CA SER A 150 8.43 5.97 10.54
C SER A 150 8.17 6.94 9.40
N TYR A 151 8.38 6.51 8.15
CA TYR A 151 8.14 7.31 6.95
C TYR A 151 6.68 7.75 6.81
N VAL A 152 5.71 6.84 6.94
CA VAL A 152 4.29 7.17 6.76
C VAL A 152 3.73 8.01 7.90
N ASN A 153 4.23 7.81 9.13
CA ASN A 153 3.90 8.67 10.27
C ASN A 153 4.41 10.10 10.07
N MET A 154 5.61 10.30 9.51
CA MET A 154 6.09 11.64 9.14
C MET A 154 5.27 12.24 8.00
N LEU A 155 4.90 11.43 7.00
CA LEU A 155 4.23 11.91 5.79
C LEU A 155 2.77 12.30 6.06
N PHE A 156 2.02 11.48 6.77
CA PHE A 156 0.58 11.65 6.94
C PHE A 156 0.19 12.22 8.32
N GLY A 157 1.02 12.06 9.34
CA GLY A 157 0.78 12.57 10.68
C GLY A 157 -0.64 12.24 11.20
N LYS A 158 -1.38 13.25 11.64
CA LYS A 158 -2.79 13.10 12.11
C LYS A 158 -3.78 12.68 10.99
N GLY A 159 -3.33 12.60 9.75
CA GLY A 159 -4.10 12.08 8.61
C GLY A 159 -4.04 10.57 8.47
N LEU A 160 -3.08 9.89 9.12
CA LEU A 160 -2.94 8.44 9.09
C LEU A 160 -3.99 7.78 9.98
N LEU A 161 -4.84 6.94 9.42
CA LEU A 161 -5.89 6.21 10.13
C LEU A 161 -5.44 4.83 10.59
N ALA A 162 -4.67 4.12 9.74
CA ALA A 162 -4.19 2.77 10.04
C ALA A 162 -2.94 2.41 9.22
N GLU A 163 -2.13 1.55 9.81
CA GLU A 163 -1.02 0.84 9.20
C GLU A 163 -1.31 -0.67 9.26
N ILE A 164 -1.28 -1.33 8.11
CA ILE A 164 -1.53 -2.76 7.98
C ILE A 164 -0.33 -3.39 7.30
N TYR A 165 0.48 -4.11 8.06
CA TYR A 165 1.75 -4.66 7.61
C TYR A 165 1.75 -6.17 7.68
N ARG A 166 1.77 -6.84 6.52
CA ARG A 166 1.74 -8.31 6.43
C ARG A 166 3.13 -8.87 6.12
N PRO A 167 3.87 -9.41 7.10
CA PRO A 167 5.10 -10.17 6.86
C PRO A 167 4.79 -11.54 6.25
N ALA A 168 5.81 -12.24 5.77
CA ALA A 168 5.72 -13.56 5.16
C ALA A 168 4.57 -13.69 4.13
N SER A 169 4.36 -12.66 3.33
CA SER A 169 3.17 -12.56 2.47
C SER A 169 3.14 -13.58 1.33
N GLU A 170 4.29 -14.11 0.89
CA GLU A 170 4.36 -15.06 -0.23
C GLU A 170 3.62 -16.36 0.09
N ILE A 171 3.60 -16.77 1.36
CA ILE A 171 2.96 -18.02 1.78
C ILE A 171 1.43 -17.95 1.84
N ILE A 172 0.80 -16.75 1.78
CA ILE A 172 -0.67 -16.61 1.75
C ILE A 172 -1.29 -17.32 0.54
N ALA A 173 -0.56 -17.44 -0.57
CA ALA A 173 -1.05 -18.08 -1.78
C ALA A 173 -0.70 -19.56 -1.88
N LEU A 174 -0.02 -20.14 -0.90
CA LEU A 174 0.34 -21.56 -0.90
C LEU A 174 -0.83 -22.41 -0.41
N PRO A 175 -1.21 -23.48 -1.16
CA PRO A 175 -2.36 -24.33 -0.79
C PRO A 175 -2.26 -24.91 0.63
N VAL A 176 -1.07 -25.27 1.08
CA VAL A 176 -0.82 -25.85 2.42
C VAL A 176 -1.19 -24.90 3.57
N PHE A 177 -1.27 -23.59 3.32
CA PHE A 177 -1.65 -22.58 4.31
C PHE A 177 -3.02 -21.96 4.05
N GLN A 178 -3.85 -22.57 3.22
CA GLN A 178 -5.12 -22.00 2.76
C GLN A 178 -6.05 -21.61 3.91
N ASP A 179 -6.15 -22.43 4.97
CA ASP A 179 -7.04 -22.13 6.11
C ASP A 179 -6.56 -20.90 6.89
N LYS A 180 -5.25 -20.81 7.18
CA LYS A 180 -4.67 -19.63 7.82
C LYS A 180 -4.81 -18.39 6.95
N ALA A 181 -4.56 -18.52 5.65
CA ALA A 181 -4.74 -17.43 4.68
C ALA A 181 -6.20 -16.94 4.64
N LYS A 182 -7.18 -17.84 4.67
CA LYS A 182 -8.62 -17.50 4.73
C LYS A 182 -8.94 -16.67 5.98
N GLY A 183 -8.39 -17.02 7.15
CA GLY A 183 -8.56 -16.26 8.38
C GLY A 183 -8.01 -14.83 8.25
N ILE A 184 -6.80 -14.68 7.67
CA ILE A 184 -6.17 -13.38 7.41
C ILE A 184 -7.02 -12.52 6.46
N LEU A 185 -7.50 -13.10 5.36
CA LEU A 185 -8.32 -12.38 4.38
C LEU A 185 -9.69 -12.00 4.96
N THR A 186 -10.27 -12.85 5.80
CA THR A 186 -11.50 -12.51 6.55
C THR A 186 -11.25 -11.33 7.49
N ALA A 187 -10.16 -11.33 8.23
CA ALA A 187 -9.79 -10.21 9.08
C ALA A 187 -9.50 -8.93 8.28
N ALA A 188 -8.91 -9.04 7.07
CA ALA A 188 -8.72 -7.89 6.20
C ALA A 188 -10.06 -7.30 5.72
N ALA A 189 -11.05 -8.14 5.38
CA ALA A 189 -12.40 -7.68 5.06
C ALA A 189 -13.06 -7.02 6.27
N GLN A 190 -12.95 -7.62 7.45
CA GLN A 190 -13.43 -7.01 8.70
C GLN A 190 -12.79 -5.63 8.95
N GLY A 191 -11.47 -5.48 8.73
CA GLY A 191 -10.79 -4.19 8.84
C GLY A 191 -11.30 -3.15 7.86
N GLY A 192 -11.66 -3.57 6.64
CA GLY A 192 -12.32 -2.70 5.66
C GLY A 192 -13.69 -2.20 6.13
N LEU A 193 -14.49 -3.09 6.69
CA LEU A 193 -15.81 -2.78 7.26
C LEU A 193 -15.68 -1.80 8.44
N GLU A 194 -14.81 -2.10 9.41
CA GLU A 194 -14.55 -1.24 10.58
C GLU A 194 -14.10 0.17 10.18
N LEU A 195 -13.21 0.26 9.18
CA LEU A 195 -12.72 1.55 8.68
C LEU A 195 -13.88 2.43 8.18
N VAL A 196 -14.83 1.87 7.45
CA VAL A 196 -15.99 2.62 6.93
C VAL A 196 -16.95 3.01 8.04
N GLN A 197 -17.19 2.12 9.00
CA GLN A 197 -18.14 2.34 10.08
C GLN A 197 -17.64 3.31 11.14
N SER A 198 -16.32 3.32 11.43
CA SER A 198 -15.77 4.04 12.59
C SER A 198 -14.54 4.90 12.30
N MET A 199 -14.06 4.96 11.06
CA MET A 199 -12.80 5.62 10.69
C MET A 199 -11.59 5.04 11.42
N LYS A 200 -11.67 3.81 11.88
CA LYS A 200 -10.62 3.11 12.65
C LYS A 200 -10.67 1.62 12.33
N ILE A 201 -9.54 0.96 12.50
CA ILE A 201 -9.44 -0.50 12.49
C ILE A 201 -9.01 -0.92 13.88
N SER A 202 -9.70 -1.89 14.47
CA SER A 202 -9.40 -2.36 15.82
C SER A 202 -8.02 -3.03 15.88
N LYS A 203 -7.36 -2.91 17.02
CA LYS A 203 -6.08 -3.60 17.24
C LYS A 203 -6.24 -5.11 17.05
N GLN A 204 -7.34 -5.69 17.51
CA GLN A 204 -7.62 -7.12 17.34
C GLN A 204 -7.65 -7.51 15.86
N THR A 205 -8.32 -6.74 15.02
CA THR A 205 -8.37 -6.99 13.57
C THR A 205 -6.99 -6.86 12.92
N ILE A 206 -6.22 -5.85 13.29
CA ILE A 206 -4.85 -5.68 12.80
C ILE A 206 -3.98 -6.88 13.22
N ASP A 207 -4.04 -7.30 14.49
CA ASP A 207 -3.29 -8.44 15.01
C ASP A 207 -3.66 -9.74 14.25
N GLN A 208 -4.92 -9.95 13.89
CA GLN A 208 -5.36 -11.09 13.08
C GLN A 208 -4.82 -11.04 11.64
N ILE A 209 -4.81 -9.86 11.01
CA ILE A 209 -4.24 -9.69 9.66
C ILE A 209 -2.74 -9.98 9.67
N THR A 210 -2.04 -9.59 10.72
CA THR A 210 -0.58 -9.69 10.84
C THR A 210 -0.10 -10.97 11.53
N ALA A 211 -1.01 -11.82 12.02
CA ALA A 211 -0.69 -13.05 12.72
C ALA A 211 0.28 -13.94 11.92
N PRO A 212 1.32 -14.53 12.55
CA PRO A 212 2.28 -15.37 11.86
C PRO A 212 1.59 -16.62 11.29
N ILE A 213 1.92 -16.98 10.06
CA ILE A 213 1.46 -18.22 9.42
C ILE A 213 2.40 -19.38 9.80
N VAL A 214 3.70 -19.10 9.82
CA VAL A 214 4.76 -20.00 10.29
C VAL A 214 5.47 -19.29 11.44
N GLU A 215 5.53 -19.94 12.58
CA GLU A 215 6.14 -19.35 13.81
C GLU A 215 7.63 -19.67 13.90
N ASP A 216 8.03 -20.85 13.37
CA ASP A 216 9.40 -21.30 13.37
C ASP A 216 10.16 -20.69 12.17
N PHE A 217 11.19 -19.90 12.49
CA PHE A 217 12.04 -19.26 11.48
C PHE A 217 12.78 -20.29 10.62
N ASP A 218 13.30 -21.37 11.21
CA ASP A 218 14.08 -22.37 10.47
C ASP A 218 13.18 -23.13 9.49
N ALA A 219 11.96 -23.45 9.88
CA ALA A 219 10.97 -24.05 8.97
C ALA A 219 10.63 -23.10 7.83
N PHE A 220 10.42 -21.81 8.10
CA PHE A 220 10.17 -20.79 7.08
C PHE A 220 11.36 -20.63 6.13
N ALA A 221 12.58 -20.51 6.67
CA ALA A 221 13.80 -20.33 5.91
C ALA A 221 14.08 -21.55 5.03
N ASN A 222 13.92 -22.78 5.55
CA ASN A 222 14.10 -24.00 4.79
C ASN A 222 13.12 -24.11 3.61
N MET A 223 11.86 -23.77 3.82
CA MET A 223 10.85 -23.74 2.76
C MET A 223 11.21 -22.69 1.67
N ALA A 224 11.56 -21.47 2.08
CA ALA A 224 11.93 -20.40 1.15
C ALA A 224 13.22 -20.73 0.39
N ASN A 225 14.24 -21.27 1.07
CA ASN A 225 15.51 -21.64 0.44
C ASN A 225 15.35 -22.82 -0.52
N SER A 226 14.53 -23.81 -0.18
CA SER A 226 14.21 -24.93 -1.09
C SER A 226 13.55 -24.44 -2.38
N PHE A 227 12.57 -23.54 -2.26
CA PHE A 227 11.94 -22.91 -3.42
C PHE A 227 12.96 -22.18 -4.31
N TRP A 228 13.82 -21.34 -3.72
CA TRP A 228 14.83 -20.60 -4.48
C TRP A 228 15.89 -21.51 -5.10
N ASN A 229 16.35 -22.53 -4.38
CA ASN A 229 17.29 -23.51 -4.90
C ASN A 229 16.72 -24.21 -6.15
N THR A 230 15.46 -24.64 -6.11
CA THR A 230 14.81 -25.25 -7.28
C THR A 230 14.71 -24.26 -8.44
N CYS A 231 14.31 -23.01 -8.17
CA CYS A 231 14.24 -21.96 -9.20
C CYS A 231 15.62 -21.74 -9.86
N ILE A 232 16.69 -21.67 -9.07
CA ILE A 232 18.05 -21.45 -9.55
C ILE A 232 18.54 -22.65 -10.36
N GLN A 233 18.38 -23.87 -9.85
CA GLN A 233 18.85 -25.08 -10.50
C GLN A 233 18.16 -25.35 -11.85
N GLU A 234 16.88 -25.04 -11.94
CA GLU A 234 16.08 -25.25 -13.14
C GLU A 234 15.97 -24.03 -14.05
N GLY A 235 16.56 -22.88 -13.66
CA GLY A 235 16.50 -21.63 -14.42
C GLY A 235 15.08 -21.06 -14.52
N LEU A 236 14.25 -21.26 -13.48
CA LEU A 236 12.85 -20.83 -13.46
C LEU A 236 12.67 -19.51 -12.72
N THR A 237 11.80 -18.67 -13.25
CA THR A 237 11.23 -17.57 -12.46
C THR A 237 10.18 -18.11 -11.46
N PRO A 238 9.85 -17.37 -10.37
CA PRO A 238 8.78 -17.75 -9.46
C PRO A 238 7.43 -18.05 -10.14
N SER A 239 7.13 -17.32 -11.22
CA SER A 239 5.90 -17.53 -12.00
C SER A 239 5.91 -18.84 -12.79
N GLU A 240 7.06 -19.21 -13.36
CA GLU A 240 7.24 -20.46 -14.07
C GLU A 240 7.26 -21.66 -13.11
N PHE A 241 7.88 -21.50 -11.94
CA PHE A 241 7.82 -22.49 -10.87
C PHE A 241 6.38 -22.79 -10.48
N GLN A 242 5.56 -21.76 -10.25
CA GLN A 242 4.14 -21.92 -9.92
C GLN A 242 3.35 -22.66 -10.99
N LYS A 243 3.64 -22.41 -12.28
CA LYS A 243 2.98 -23.12 -13.40
C LYS A 243 3.39 -24.58 -13.51
N LYS A 244 4.64 -24.91 -13.10
CA LYS A 244 5.21 -26.24 -13.25
C LYS A 244 4.89 -27.16 -12.06
N PHE A 245 4.81 -26.61 -10.84
CA PHE A 245 4.72 -27.37 -9.58
C PHE A 245 3.55 -26.95 -8.68
N GLY A 246 2.77 -25.91 -9.05
CA GLY A 246 1.67 -25.37 -8.27
C GLY A 246 0.29 -25.92 -8.58
#